data_469117170bdd33a3f6f06102bb938a8a
#
_entry.id   469117170bdd33a3f6f06102bb938a8a
#
_cell.length_a   1.000
_cell.length_b   1.000
_cell.length_c   1.000
_cell.angle_alpha   90.00
_cell.angle_beta   90.00
_cell.angle_gamma   90.00
#
_symmetry.space_group_name_H-M   'P 1'
#
loop_
_entity.id
_entity.type
_entity.pdbx_description
1 polymer ?
#
loop_
_entity_poly.entity_id
_entity_poly.type
_entity_poly.pdbx_seq_one_letter_code
_entity_poly.pdbx_strand_id
1 'polypeptide(L)'
;GAWATPIANLTLSSYYGKYADNWNTAYLGSFYKHPLSGQRALSFNLNLYRSTDTGKAKSGEIDTTTWSLMISYAAGAHKFGLGYQKVNGNNPFDYVNRGSIWLENAMQLSDFNGPREASWQLKYDVDLAGIATPGLSAGVAYTRGSGIDNSHLNAVYANYLGYSGVNGKHWERDLLVRYIVQHGAAKNLSLQLRYGVHRTNKAQGEANMNQLRLQAELPVSIL
;
A
#
# COMPACT_ATOMS: atom_id res chain seq x y z
N GLY A 1 14.06 14.60 0.07
CA GLY A 1 13.05 14.42 -0.97
C GLY A 1 12.62 15.72 -1.59
N ALA A 2 11.92 15.62 -2.69
CA ALA A 2 11.34 16.74 -3.40
C ALA A 2 9.97 16.36 -3.96
N TRP A 3 9.08 17.35 -4.10
CA TRP A 3 7.84 17.20 -4.86
C TRP A 3 7.60 18.45 -5.69
N ALA A 4 6.86 18.30 -6.80
CA ALA A 4 6.52 19.37 -7.71
C ALA A 4 5.11 19.15 -8.27
N THR A 5 4.42 20.26 -8.62
CA THR A 5 3.14 20.26 -9.33
C THR A 5 3.31 20.98 -10.67
N PRO A 6 3.96 20.34 -11.67
CA PRO A 6 4.36 21.01 -12.91
C PRO A 6 3.19 21.50 -13.77
N ILE A 7 2.04 20.85 -13.63
CA ILE A 7 0.77 21.25 -14.23
C ILE A 7 -0.37 20.99 -13.25
N ALA A 8 -1.52 21.59 -13.49
CA ALA A 8 -2.70 21.38 -12.65
C ALA A 8 -3.02 19.88 -12.50
N ASN A 9 -3.35 19.46 -11.28
CA ASN A 9 -3.74 18.09 -10.93
C ASN A 9 -2.65 17.01 -11.09
N LEU A 10 -1.40 17.36 -11.41
CA LEU A 10 -0.25 16.45 -11.44
C LEU A 10 0.71 16.77 -10.30
N THR A 11 0.97 15.79 -9.45
CA THR A 11 2.02 15.85 -8.43
C THR A 11 3.09 14.82 -8.76
N LEU A 12 4.33 15.23 -8.77
CA LEU A 12 5.51 14.37 -8.88
C LEU A 12 6.28 14.39 -7.56
N SER A 13 6.77 13.25 -7.12
CA SER A 13 7.52 13.10 -5.87
C SER A 13 8.79 12.30 -6.11
N SER A 14 9.87 12.66 -5.43
CA SER A 14 11.14 11.95 -5.50
C SER A 14 11.80 11.92 -4.11
N TYR A 15 12.25 10.74 -3.70
CA TYR A 15 12.96 10.53 -2.43
C TYR A 15 14.15 9.62 -2.64
N TYR A 16 15.15 9.82 -1.80
CA TYR A 16 16.28 8.92 -1.68
C TYR A 16 16.55 8.65 -0.21
N GLY A 17 16.60 7.38 0.14
CA GLY A 17 16.90 6.89 1.49
C GLY A 17 18.16 6.05 1.49
N LYS A 18 18.95 6.17 2.56
CA LYS A 18 20.13 5.35 2.81
C LYS A 18 20.00 4.68 4.17
N TYR A 19 19.97 3.35 4.17
CA TYR A 19 20.12 2.54 5.37
C TYR A 19 21.55 2.01 5.40
N ALA A 20 22.40 2.70 6.13
CA ALA A 20 23.85 2.48 6.10
C ALA A 20 24.25 1.02 6.29
N ASP A 21 25.17 0.52 5.46
CA ASP A 21 25.62 -0.88 5.42
C ASP A 21 24.55 -1.93 5.09
N ASN A 22 23.36 -1.53 4.68
CA ASN A 22 22.27 -2.42 4.26
C ASN A 22 21.85 -2.13 2.82
N TRP A 23 21.05 -1.08 2.56
CA TRP A 23 20.62 -0.72 1.22
C TRP A 23 20.38 0.78 1.05
N ASN A 24 20.38 1.21 -0.19
CA ASN A 24 19.86 2.50 -0.62
C ASN A 24 18.54 2.28 -1.35
N THR A 25 17.59 3.22 -1.22
CA THR A 25 16.32 3.20 -1.94
C THR A 25 16.08 4.54 -2.62
N ALA A 26 15.92 4.53 -3.94
CA ALA A 26 15.39 5.65 -4.71
C ALA A 26 13.90 5.44 -4.95
N TYR A 27 13.12 6.50 -4.86
CA TYR A 27 11.67 6.51 -5.08
C TYR A 27 11.27 7.60 -6.06
N LEU A 28 10.36 7.26 -6.97
CA LEU A 28 9.64 8.19 -7.82
C LEU A 28 8.13 7.92 -7.69
N GLY A 29 7.36 8.97 -7.45
CA GLY A 29 5.90 8.95 -7.40
C GLY A 29 5.29 9.91 -8.39
N SER A 30 4.12 9.55 -8.93
CA SER A 30 3.30 10.41 -9.76
C SER A 30 1.83 10.22 -9.41
N PHE A 31 1.16 11.31 -9.07
CA PHE A 31 -0.28 11.34 -8.91
C PHE A 31 -0.89 12.32 -9.89
N TYR A 32 -1.80 11.84 -10.75
CA TYR A 32 -2.55 12.66 -11.69
C TYR A 32 -4.06 12.46 -11.51
N LYS A 33 -4.80 13.57 -11.39
CA LYS A 33 -6.26 13.57 -11.32
C LYS A 33 -6.84 14.28 -12.54
N HIS A 34 -7.56 13.54 -13.37
CA HIS A 34 -8.27 14.07 -14.53
C HIS A 34 -9.74 14.30 -14.18
N PRO A 35 -10.17 15.57 -14.01
CA PRO A 35 -11.58 15.88 -13.77
C PRO A 35 -12.40 15.58 -15.03
N LEU A 36 -13.58 15.01 -14.81
CA LEU A 36 -14.60 14.76 -15.83
C LEU A 36 -15.85 15.59 -15.53
N SER A 37 -16.78 15.69 -16.46
CA SER A 37 -18.05 16.40 -16.24
C SER A 37 -18.89 15.73 -15.14
N GLY A 38 -19.67 16.51 -14.38
CA GLY A 38 -20.71 16.00 -13.47
C GLY A 38 -20.15 15.30 -12.21
N GLN A 39 -19.25 15.92 -11.46
CA GLN A 39 -18.64 15.35 -10.23
C GLN A 39 -17.98 14.00 -10.42
N ARG A 40 -17.38 13.77 -11.57
CA ARG A 40 -16.61 12.57 -11.89
C ARG A 40 -15.14 12.89 -12.07
N ALA A 41 -14.28 11.93 -11.77
CA ALA A 41 -12.84 12.05 -12.00
C ALA A 41 -12.21 10.68 -12.23
N LEU A 42 -11.16 10.66 -13.04
CA LEU A 42 -10.17 9.57 -13.10
C LEU A 42 -8.92 10.01 -12.34
N SER A 43 -8.31 9.10 -11.60
CA SER A 43 -7.02 9.35 -10.98
C SER A 43 -6.06 8.20 -11.26
N PHE A 44 -4.79 8.54 -11.37
CA PHE A 44 -3.69 7.62 -11.63
C PHE A 44 -2.63 7.87 -10.56
N ASN A 45 -2.27 6.83 -9.82
CA ASN A 45 -1.21 6.90 -8.82
C ASN A 45 -0.16 5.85 -9.14
N LEU A 46 1.04 6.28 -9.51
CA LEU A 46 2.18 5.43 -9.86
C LEU A 46 3.27 5.62 -8.82
N ASN A 47 3.78 4.53 -8.29
CA ASN A 47 4.91 4.51 -7.37
C ASN A 47 5.98 3.55 -7.88
N LEU A 48 7.23 3.97 -7.86
CA LEU A 48 8.38 3.21 -8.31
C LEU A 48 9.49 3.30 -7.28
N TYR A 49 10.01 2.16 -6.87
CA TYR A 49 11.16 2.02 -5.96
C TYR A 49 12.28 1.25 -6.63
N ARG A 50 13.51 1.70 -6.39
CA ARG A 50 14.73 0.99 -6.75
C ARG A 50 15.59 0.86 -5.50
N SER A 51 15.81 -0.38 -5.03
CA SER A 51 16.64 -0.68 -3.86
C SER A 51 17.86 -1.49 -4.30
N THR A 52 19.04 -1.08 -3.81
CA THR A 52 20.31 -1.77 -4.04
C THR A 52 21.10 -1.83 -2.74
N ASP A 53 21.81 -2.90 -2.50
CA ASP A 53 22.67 -3.02 -1.33
C ASP A 53 23.77 -1.94 -1.30
N THR A 54 24.31 -1.68 -0.13
CA THR A 54 25.37 -0.68 0.09
C THR A 54 26.28 -1.03 1.25
N GLY A 55 27.51 -0.57 1.19
CA GLY A 55 28.52 -0.73 2.24
C GLY A 55 28.82 -2.20 2.51
N LYS A 56 28.58 -2.68 3.72
CA LYS A 56 28.84 -4.08 4.13
C LYS A 56 27.75 -5.06 3.73
N ALA A 57 26.70 -4.60 3.07
CA ALA A 57 25.54 -5.41 2.64
C ALA A 57 25.04 -6.34 3.76
N LYS A 58 24.80 -5.82 4.97
CA LYS A 58 24.41 -6.63 6.14
C LYS A 58 23.06 -7.35 5.95
N SER A 59 22.20 -6.85 5.08
CA SER A 59 20.95 -7.50 4.67
C SER A 59 21.13 -8.44 3.46
N GLY A 60 22.38 -8.70 3.07
CA GLY A 60 22.72 -9.48 1.88
C GLY A 60 22.66 -8.64 0.60
N GLU A 61 22.95 -9.27 -0.53
CA GLU A 61 22.84 -8.65 -1.84
C GLU A 61 21.39 -8.30 -2.15
N ILE A 62 21.13 -7.04 -2.49
CA ILE A 62 19.80 -6.50 -2.81
C ILE A 62 19.86 -5.83 -4.18
N ASP A 63 19.00 -6.27 -5.07
CA ASP A 63 18.73 -5.67 -6.38
C ASP A 63 17.24 -5.83 -6.69
N THR A 64 16.43 -4.86 -6.23
CA THR A 64 14.98 -4.96 -6.30
C THR A 64 14.39 -3.68 -6.90
N THR A 65 13.53 -3.84 -7.90
CA THR A 65 12.69 -2.78 -8.45
C THR A 65 11.23 -3.12 -8.17
N THR A 66 10.54 -2.28 -7.42
CA THR A 66 9.13 -2.49 -7.06
C THR A 66 8.31 -1.32 -7.55
N TRP A 67 7.18 -1.59 -8.20
CA TRP A 67 6.29 -0.54 -8.65
C TRP A 67 4.82 -0.93 -8.47
N SER A 68 3.98 0.08 -8.32
CA SER A 68 2.53 -0.07 -8.25
C SER A 68 1.83 1.04 -9.03
N LEU A 69 0.70 0.69 -9.64
CA LEU A 69 -0.20 1.62 -10.32
C LEU A 69 -1.62 1.39 -9.81
N MET A 70 -2.27 2.46 -9.35
CA MET A 70 -3.71 2.48 -9.05
C MET A 70 -4.43 3.41 -10.03
N ILE A 71 -5.43 2.89 -10.70
CA ILE A 71 -6.39 3.67 -11.49
C ILE A 71 -7.68 3.72 -10.70
N SER A 72 -8.20 4.93 -10.45
CA SER A 72 -9.46 5.10 -9.71
C SER A 72 -10.45 5.94 -10.50
N TYR A 73 -11.73 5.55 -10.46
CA TYR A 73 -12.84 6.31 -10.99
C TYR A 73 -13.76 6.73 -9.85
N ALA A 74 -13.97 8.03 -9.70
CA ALA A 74 -14.89 8.62 -8.74
C ALA A 74 -16.12 9.15 -9.46
N ALA A 75 -17.32 8.89 -8.92
CA ALA A 75 -18.60 9.36 -9.42
C ALA A 75 -19.54 9.63 -8.25
N GLY A 76 -19.77 10.91 -7.92
CA GLY A 76 -20.56 11.30 -6.75
C GLY A 76 -19.98 10.70 -5.46
N ALA A 77 -20.81 9.93 -4.76
CA ALA A 77 -20.43 9.28 -3.50
C ALA A 77 -19.55 8.03 -3.67
N HIS A 78 -19.34 7.52 -4.87
CA HIS A 78 -18.70 6.24 -5.15
C HIS A 78 -17.30 6.42 -5.72
N LYS A 79 -16.37 5.56 -5.30
CA LYS A 79 -15.03 5.48 -5.88
C LYS A 79 -14.63 4.02 -6.07
N PHE A 80 -14.24 3.69 -7.29
CA PHE A 80 -13.73 2.37 -7.68
C PHE A 80 -12.25 2.46 -7.98
N GLY A 81 -11.47 1.46 -7.60
CA GLY A 81 -10.03 1.38 -7.85
C GLY A 81 -9.64 0.03 -8.42
N LEU A 82 -8.71 0.05 -9.37
CA LEU A 82 -8.01 -1.12 -9.89
C LEU A 82 -6.51 -0.89 -9.73
N GLY A 83 -5.86 -1.73 -8.93
CA GLY A 83 -4.44 -1.68 -8.63
C GLY A 83 -3.69 -2.85 -9.26
N TYR A 84 -2.45 -2.56 -9.67
CA TYR A 84 -1.47 -3.58 -10.02
C TYR A 84 -0.12 -3.22 -9.40
N GLN A 85 0.57 -4.23 -8.85
CA GLN A 85 1.89 -4.09 -8.23
C GLN A 85 2.80 -5.23 -8.63
N LYS A 86 4.08 -4.94 -8.81
CA LYS A 86 5.10 -5.91 -9.20
C LYS A 86 6.39 -5.68 -8.43
N VAL A 87 6.95 -6.75 -7.90
CA VAL A 87 8.31 -6.82 -7.37
C VAL A 87 9.19 -7.55 -8.40
N ASN A 88 10.22 -6.87 -8.89
CA ASN A 88 11.24 -7.42 -9.75
C ASN A 88 12.54 -7.52 -8.95
N GLY A 89 12.89 -8.72 -8.54
CA GLY A 89 14.05 -9.00 -7.69
C GLY A 89 13.92 -10.36 -7.03
N ASN A 90 15.04 -10.91 -6.58
CA ASN A 90 15.10 -12.19 -5.90
C ASN A 90 14.82 -12.08 -4.39
N ASN A 91 14.81 -10.87 -3.87
CA ASN A 91 14.50 -10.58 -2.47
C ASN A 91 13.19 -9.78 -2.38
N PRO A 92 12.49 -9.80 -1.23
CA PRO A 92 11.32 -8.96 -1.03
C PRO A 92 11.72 -7.47 -1.13
N PHE A 93 10.75 -6.62 -1.43
CA PHE A 93 10.93 -5.19 -1.24
C PHE A 93 10.87 -4.88 0.25
N ASP A 94 11.99 -4.48 0.83
CA ASP A 94 12.12 -4.18 2.25
C ASP A 94 12.23 -2.67 2.51
N TYR A 95 11.88 -2.26 3.73
CA TYR A 95 11.83 -0.87 4.16
C TYR A 95 11.98 -0.77 5.69
N VAL A 96 12.51 0.35 6.17
CA VAL A 96 12.76 0.55 7.61
C VAL A 96 11.50 0.92 8.39
N ASN A 97 10.59 1.67 7.76
CA ASN A 97 9.38 2.17 8.42
C ASN A 97 8.18 2.07 7.46
N ARG A 98 7.13 1.38 7.89
CA ARG A 98 5.90 1.18 7.13
C ARG A 98 5.23 2.49 6.68
N GLY A 99 5.41 3.58 7.41
CA GLY A 99 4.96 4.91 7.00
C GLY A 99 5.72 5.51 5.81
N SER A 100 6.80 4.88 5.36
CA SER A 100 7.63 5.34 4.23
C SER A 100 7.36 4.61 2.91
N ILE A 101 6.35 3.75 2.84
CA ILE A 101 5.97 3.05 1.62
C ILE A 101 4.65 3.55 1.06
N TRP A 102 4.59 3.69 -0.25
CA TRP A 102 3.41 4.12 -1.01
C TRP A 102 3.03 3.08 -2.07
N LEU A 103 3.10 1.79 -1.71
CA LEU A 103 2.65 0.71 -2.59
C LEU A 103 1.13 0.61 -2.54
N GLU A 104 0.49 0.67 -3.71
CA GLU A 104 -0.98 0.75 -3.82
C GLU A 104 -1.70 -0.52 -3.38
N ASN A 105 -1.05 -1.67 -3.53
CA ASN A 105 -1.64 -2.96 -3.15
C ASN A 105 -1.33 -3.37 -1.71
N ALA A 106 -0.59 -2.53 -0.95
CA ALA A 106 -0.38 -2.77 0.48
C ALA A 106 -1.71 -2.71 1.23
N MET A 107 -1.96 -3.73 2.06
CA MET A 107 -3.20 -3.93 2.80
C MET A 107 -2.95 -3.81 4.32
N GLN A 108 -3.94 -4.17 5.12
CA GLN A 108 -3.83 -4.11 6.58
C GLN A 108 -2.81 -5.11 7.14
N LEU A 109 -2.74 -6.30 6.56
CA LEU A 109 -1.99 -7.44 7.06
C LEU A 109 -0.75 -7.75 6.21
N SER A 110 -0.84 -7.60 4.88
CA SER A 110 0.26 -7.87 3.94
C SER A 110 0.50 -6.70 3.00
N ASP A 111 1.75 -6.48 2.63
CA ASP A 111 2.15 -5.42 1.69
C ASP A 111 2.30 -5.93 0.24
N PHE A 112 2.10 -7.23 0.01
CA PHE A 112 2.22 -7.85 -1.31
C PHE A 112 3.57 -7.55 -1.97
N ASN A 113 4.64 -7.64 -1.18
CA ASN A 113 6.00 -7.21 -1.51
C ASN A 113 7.01 -8.37 -1.57
N GLY A 114 6.52 -9.61 -1.70
CA GLY A 114 7.36 -10.81 -1.80
C GLY A 114 8.25 -10.84 -3.05
N PRO A 115 9.33 -11.64 -3.06
CA PRO A 115 10.25 -11.73 -4.19
C PRO A 115 9.51 -12.20 -5.46
N ARG A 116 9.72 -11.48 -6.57
CA ARG A 116 9.08 -11.72 -7.88
C ARG A 116 7.56 -11.63 -7.91
N GLU A 117 6.93 -11.23 -6.82
CA GLU A 117 5.48 -11.16 -6.68
C GLU A 117 4.84 -10.21 -7.70
N ALA A 118 3.69 -10.65 -8.24
CA ALA A 118 2.75 -9.79 -8.94
C ALA A 118 1.40 -9.84 -8.21
N SER A 119 0.80 -8.69 -7.96
CA SER A 119 -0.51 -8.59 -7.32
C SER A 119 -1.43 -7.63 -8.05
N TRP A 120 -2.74 -7.87 -7.92
CA TRP A 120 -3.78 -6.95 -8.36
C TRP A 120 -4.74 -6.68 -7.21
N GLN A 121 -5.36 -5.49 -7.23
CA GLN A 121 -6.30 -5.05 -6.21
C GLN A 121 -7.58 -4.51 -6.86
N LEU A 122 -8.72 -4.87 -6.28
CA LEU A 122 -9.99 -4.18 -6.50
C LEU A 122 -10.37 -3.45 -5.22
N LYS A 123 -10.76 -2.20 -5.35
CA LYS A 123 -11.15 -1.34 -4.24
C LYS A 123 -12.46 -0.62 -4.54
N TYR A 124 -13.31 -0.52 -3.56
CA TYR A 124 -14.52 0.28 -3.61
C TYR A 124 -14.68 1.05 -2.30
N ASP A 125 -14.90 2.35 -2.43
CA ASP A 125 -15.19 3.26 -1.31
C ASP A 125 -16.51 3.99 -1.59
N VAL A 126 -17.29 4.22 -0.54
CA VAL A 126 -18.56 4.95 -0.63
C VAL A 126 -18.71 5.95 0.51
N ASP A 127 -19.10 7.17 0.17
CA ASP A 127 -19.54 8.19 1.13
C ASP A 127 -21.03 7.98 1.41
N LEU A 128 -21.37 7.73 2.67
CA LEU A 128 -22.72 7.44 3.12
C LEU A 128 -23.45 8.69 3.67
N ALA A 129 -22.87 9.87 3.53
CA ALA A 129 -23.44 11.11 4.04
C ALA A 129 -24.84 11.40 3.51
N GLY A 130 -25.12 11.04 2.25
CA GLY A 130 -26.43 11.28 1.62
C GLY A 130 -27.51 10.26 1.96
N ILE A 131 -27.19 9.09 2.49
CA ILE A 131 -28.14 7.98 2.74
C ILE A 131 -28.18 7.52 4.19
N ALA A 132 -27.18 7.88 5.01
CA ALA A 132 -27.14 7.53 6.41
C ALA A 132 -26.85 8.74 7.30
N THR A 133 -25.58 9.12 7.47
CA THR A 133 -25.21 10.26 8.30
C THR A 133 -23.96 10.96 7.74
N PRO A 134 -23.91 12.32 7.80
CA PRO A 134 -22.71 13.05 7.43
C PRO A 134 -21.48 12.58 8.19
N GLY A 135 -20.36 12.40 7.47
CA GLY A 135 -19.11 11.89 8.01
C GLY A 135 -18.96 10.37 8.05
N LEU A 136 -20.01 9.60 7.72
CA LEU A 136 -19.92 8.15 7.61
C LEU A 136 -19.45 7.74 6.20
N SER A 137 -18.50 6.83 6.14
CA SER A 137 -18.03 6.20 4.89
C SER A 137 -17.72 4.73 5.12
N ALA A 138 -17.75 3.95 4.04
CA ALA A 138 -17.39 2.54 4.06
C ALA A 138 -16.53 2.20 2.85
N GLY A 139 -15.73 1.13 2.98
CA GLY A 139 -14.87 0.66 1.91
C GLY A 139 -14.62 -0.83 1.99
N VAL A 140 -14.32 -1.42 0.85
CA VAL A 140 -13.83 -2.78 0.72
C VAL A 140 -12.68 -2.82 -0.26
N ALA A 141 -11.66 -3.57 0.08
CA ALA A 141 -10.56 -3.88 -0.83
C ALA A 141 -10.33 -5.39 -0.86
N TYR A 142 -9.95 -5.90 -2.02
CA TYR A 142 -9.50 -7.27 -2.21
C TYR A 142 -8.23 -7.26 -3.04
N THR A 143 -7.17 -7.84 -2.48
CA THR A 143 -5.88 -7.96 -3.16
C THR A 143 -5.50 -9.43 -3.29
N ARG A 144 -4.92 -9.81 -4.42
CA ARG A 144 -4.41 -11.14 -4.66
C ARG A 144 -3.01 -11.06 -5.26
N GLY A 145 -2.05 -11.73 -4.58
CA GLY A 145 -0.68 -11.89 -4.99
C GLY A 145 -0.35 -13.30 -5.45
N SER A 146 0.61 -13.41 -6.36
CA SER A 146 1.08 -14.68 -6.90
C SER A 146 2.48 -14.55 -7.52
N GLY A 147 3.08 -15.70 -7.82
CA GLY A 147 4.40 -15.77 -8.46
C GLY A 147 5.55 -15.49 -7.49
N ILE A 148 5.30 -15.58 -6.19
CA ILE A 148 6.35 -15.46 -5.17
C ILE A 148 7.29 -16.65 -5.29
N ASP A 149 8.59 -16.35 -5.41
CA ASP A 149 9.65 -17.34 -5.56
C ASP A 149 10.75 -17.06 -4.52
N ASN A 150 10.75 -17.85 -3.46
CA ASN A 150 11.71 -17.76 -2.36
C ASN A 150 12.96 -18.62 -2.56
N SER A 151 13.09 -19.33 -3.70
CA SER A 151 14.22 -20.21 -3.97
C SER A 151 15.54 -19.49 -4.27
N HIS A 152 15.47 -18.19 -4.55
CA HIS A 152 16.62 -17.34 -4.89
C HIS A 152 16.88 -16.22 -3.86
N LEU A 153 16.28 -16.32 -2.67
CA LEU A 153 16.57 -15.39 -1.58
C LEU A 153 18.06 -15.38 -1.25
N ASN A 154 18.60 -14.19 -0.93
CA ASN A 154 19.92 -14.15 -0.31
C ASN A 154 19.90 -14.84 1.07
N ALA A 155 21.06 -15.24 1.57
CA ALA A 155 21.18 -16.02 2.81
C ALA A 155 20.56 -15.31 4.04
N VAL A 156 20.58 -13.97 4.08
CA VAL A 156 20.03 -13.20 5.21
C VAL A 156 18.50 -13.33 5.23
N TYR A 157 17.83 -13.08 4.10
CA TYR A 157 16.38 -13.23 4.00
C TYR A 157 15.92 -14.67 4.12
N ALA A 158 16.64 -15.64 3.53
CA ALA A 158 16.33 -17.06 3.66
C ALA A 158 16.34 -17.50 5.14
N ASN A 159 17.35 -17.07 5.91
CA ASN A 159 17.45 -17.38 7.33
C ASN A 159 16.38 -16.67 8.16
N TYR A 160 16.09 -15.37 7.86
CA TYR A 160 15.11 -14.59 8.59
C TYR A 160 13.67 -15.06 8.34
N LEU A 161 13.33 -15.33 7.10
CA LEU A 161 11.97 -15.74 6.72
C LEU A 161 11.72 -17.23 7.01
N GLY A 162 12.77 -18.08 6.95
CA GLY A 162 12.68 -19.50 7.27
C GLY A 162 11.90 -20.34 6.25
N TYR A 163 11.69 -19.84 5.02
CA TYR A 163 10.99 -20.55 3.96
C TYR A 163 11.65 -20.34 2.59
N SER A 164 11.51 -21.32 1.69
CA SER A 164 12.17 -21.34 0.39
C SER A 164 11.26 -21.81 -0.76
N GLY A 165 9.95 -21.78 -0.55
CA GLY A 165 8.99 -22.31 -1.53
C GLY A 165 8.88 -21.47 -2.80
N VAL A 166 8.48 -22.10 -3.88
CA VAL A 166 8.11 -21.46 -5.16
C VAL A 166 6.60 -21.50 -5.38
N ASN A 167 6.08 -20.62 -6.26
CA ASN A 167 4.65 -20.49 -6.52
C ASN A 167 3.84 -20.04 -5.29
N GLY A 168 4.43 -19.18 -4.46
CA GLY A 168 3.73 -18.55 -3.37
C GLY A 168 2.53 -17.73 -3.87
N LYS A 169 1.41 -17.82 -3.14
CA LYS A 169 0.15 -17.15 -3.45
C LYS A 169 -0.52 -16.76 -2.16
N HIS A 170 -1.12 -15.59 -2.15
CA HIS A 170 -1.96 -15.14 -1.05
C HIS A 170 -3.04 -14.17 -1.54
N TRP A 171 -3.99 -13.90 -0.67
CA TRP A 171 -4.97 -12.85 -0.86
C TRP A 171 -5.36 -12.24 0.47
N GLU A 172 -5.79 -11.00 0.41
CA GLU A 172 -6.34 -10.27 1.55
C GLU A 172 -7.62 -9.56 1.16
N ARG A 173 -8.57 -9.52 2.08
CA ARG A 173 -9.79 -8.74 1.99
C ARG A 173 -9.92 -7.87 3.22
N ASP A 174 -10.03 -6.58 3.03
CA ASP A 174 -10.27 -5.58 4.08
C ASP A 174 -11.65 -4.97 3.93
N LEU A 175 -12.32 -4.83 5.07
CA LEU A 175 -13.53 -4.04 5.23
C LEU A 175 -13.20 -2.85 6.13
N LEU A 176 -13.68 -1.66 5.75
CA LEU A 176 -13.47 -0.42 6.49
C LEU A 176 -14.82 0.26 6.69
N VAL A 177 -15.08 0.69 7.93
CA VAL A 177 -16.13 1.68 8.25
C VAL A 177 -15.45 2.82 8.99
N ARG A 178 -15.71 4.05 8.55
CA ARG A 178 -15.13 5.26 9.13
C ARG A 178 -16.23 6.27 9.42
N TYR A 179 -16.17 6.87 10.61
CA TYR A 179 -17.01 8.00 10.98
C TYR A 179 -16.15 9.18 11.44
N ILE A 180 -16.42 10.35 10.89
CA ILE A 180 -15.81 11.61 11.33
C ILE A 180 -16.85 12.42 12.07
N VAL A 181 -16.59 12.72 13.34
CA VAL A 181 -17.47 13.55 14.19
C VAL A 181 -17.61 14.94 13.61
N GLN A 182 -18.85 15.38 13.35
CA GLN A 182 -19.14 16.61 12.61
C GLN A 182 -19.18 17.85 13.48
N HIS A 183 -19.50 17.75 14.77
CA HIS A 183 -19.68 18.88 15.68
C HIS A 183 -19.34 18.53 17.13
N GLY A 184 -19.37 19.55 18.00
CA GLY A 184 -19.08 19.44 19.43
C GLY A 184 -17.58 19.41 19.74
N ALA A 185 -17.24 19.11 20.98
CA ALA A 185 -15.88 19.11 21.49
C ALA A 185 -14.96 18.09 20.80
N ALA A 186 -15.54 17.01 20.26
CA ALA A 186 -14.81 15.97 19.52
C ALA A 186 -14.90 16.17 17.99
N LYS A 187 -15.23 17.35 17.49
CA LYS A 187 -15.26 17.63 16.04
C LYS A 187 -13.93 17.22 15.38
N ASN A 188 -14.01 16.58 14.22
CA ASN A 188 -12.90 16.01 13.45
C ASN A 188 -12.28 14.74 14.07
N LEU A 189 -12.79 14.23 15.20
CA LEU A 189 -12.41 12.87 15.65
C LEU A 189 -12.82 11.86 14.58
N SER A 190 -11.84 11.14 14.05
CA SER A 190 -12.03 10.03 13.12
C SER A 190 -12.03 8.72 13.88
N LEU A 191 -13.11 7.97 13.81
CA LEU A 191 -13.24 6.61 14.33
C LEU A 191 -13.25 5.65 13.14
N GLN A 192 -12.39 4.65 13.15
CA GLN A 192 -12.29 3.65 12.08
C GLN A 192 -12.36 2.25 12.65
N LEU A 193 -13.23 1.43 12.08
CA LEU A 193 -13.28 -0.01 12.29
C LEU A 193 -12.80 -0.69 11.01
N ARG A 194 -11.76 -1.51 11.12
CA ARG A 194 -11.18 -2.25 10.00
C ARG A 194 -11.15 -3.73 10.33
N TYR A 195 -11.57 -4.56 9.38
CA TYR A 195 -11.52 -6.01 9.50
C TYR A 195 -10.81 -6.60 8.29
N GLY A 196 -9.61 -7.15 8.53
CA GLY A 196 -8.77 -7.78 7.53
C GLY A 196 -8.81 -9.31 7.64
N VAL A 197 -8.84 -9.98 6.49
CA VAL A 197 -8.74 -11.44 6.37
C VAL A 197 -7.66 -11.75 5.33
N HIS A 198 -6.55 -12.35 5.79
CA HIS A 198 -5.45 -12.78 4.93
C HIS A 198 -5.36 -14.30 4.88
N ARG A 199 -5.14 -14.86 3.67
CA ARG A 199 -4.96 -16.30 3.44
C ARG A 199 -3.83 -16.53 2.45
N THR A 200 -3.02 -17.52 2.74
CA THR A 200 -1.78 -17.81 2.03
C THR A 200 -1.57 -19.33 1.85
N ASN A 201 -0.75 -19.73 0.89
CA ASN A 201 -0.22 -21.07 0.80
C ASN A 201 1.15 -21.16 1.49
N LYS A 202 1.63 -22.39 1.73
CA LYS A 202 2.91 -22.63 2.43
C LYS A 202 4.12 -21.99 1.74
N ALA A 203 4.08 -21.84 0.42
CA ALA A 203 5.19 -21.29 -0.35
C ALA A 203 5.33 -19.77 -0.21
N GLN A 204 4.28 -19.07 0.19
CA GLN A 204 4.32 -17.62 0.41
C GLN A 204 4.97 -17.28 1.77
N GLY A 205 4.69 -18.06 2.82
CA GLY A 205 5.37 -18.02 4.12
C GLY A 205 4.70 -17.16 5.18
N GLU A 206 3.85 -16.20 4.86
CA GLU A 206 3.07 -15.45 5.84
C GLU A 206 1.99 -16.32 6.50
N ALA A 207 1.44 -15.88 7.62
CA ALA A 207 0.40 -16.60 8.33
C ALA A 207 -1.00 -16.30 7.77
N ASN A 208 -1.88 -17.31 7.84
CA ASN A 208 -3.32 -17.06 7.74
C ASN A 208 -3.78 -16.25 8.96
N MET A 209 -4.40 -15.09 8.74
CA MET A 209 -4.75 -14.17 9.82
C MET A 209 -6.11 -13.53 9.60
N ASN A 210 -6.82 -13.28 10.70
CA ASN A 210 -7.94 -12.37 10.76
C ASN A 210 -7.62 -11.31 11.81
N GLN A 211 -7.84 -10.04 11.49
CA GLN A 211 -7.60 -8.95 12.44
C GLN A 211 -8.74 -7.95 12.40
N LEU A 212 -9.26 -7.64 13.57
CA LEU A 212 -10.13 -6.49 13.80
C LEU A 212 -9.28 -5.37 14.40
N ARG A 213 -9.36 -4.17 13.82
CA ARG A 213 -8.64 -2.99 14.30
C ARG A 213 -9.62 -1.84 14.50
N LEU A 214 -9.60 -1.27 15.69
CA LEU A 214 -10.28 -0.02 16.03
C LEU A 214 -9.22 1.08 16.13
N GLN A 215 -9.42 2.19 15.43
CA GLN A 215 -8.53 3.36 15.45
C GLN A 215 -9.36 4.60 15.75
N ALA A 216 -8.82 5.47 16.61
CA ALA A 216 -9.34 6.79 16.89
C ALA A 216 -8.22 7.81 16.65
N GLU A 217 -8.50 8.85 15.88
CA GLU A 217 -7.55 9.89 15.51
C GLU A 217 -8.21 11.26 15.63
N LEU A 218 -7.66 12.12 16.48
CA LEU A 218 -8.10 13.49 16.66
C LEU A 218 -6.96 14.45 16.28
N PRO A 219 -7.10 15.24 15.19
CA PRO A 219 -6.12 16.27 14.90
C PRO A 219 -6.19 17.38 15.95
N VAL A 220 -5.06 17.67 16.61
CA VAL A 220 -4.92 18.79 17.55
C VAL A 220 -3.92 19.80 16.98
N SER A 221 -4.29 21.08 17.04
CA SER A 221 -3.37 22.17 16.72
C SER A 221 -2.68 22.58 18.01
N ILE A 222 -1.35 22.41 18.06
CA ILE A 222 -0.52 22.92 19.15
C ILE A 222 0.09 24.23 18.62
N LEU A 223 -0.39 25.35 19.15
CA LEU A 223 0.14 26.69 18.86
C LEU A 223 1.33 26.97 19.75
#